data_72530619754c994d203a9f47b1a758e6
#
_entry.id   72530619754c994d203a9f47b1a758e6
#
_cell.length_a   1.000
_cell.length_b   1.000
_cell.length_c   1.000
_cell.angle_alpha   90.00
_cell.angle_beta   90.00
_cell.angle_gamma   90.00
#
_symmetry.space_group_name_H-M   'P 1'
#
loop_
_entity.id
_entity.type
_entity.pdbx_description
1 polymer ?
#
loop_
_entity_poly.entity_id
_entity_poly.type
_entity_poly.pdbx_seq_one_letter_code
_entity_poly.pdbx_strand_id
1 'polypeptide(L)'
;ASALVGPGTGLDASGVAHKAAVIERALALHGAHRADPFETLRRLGGLEIAALAGAYLACAQKGMVALVDGYICSVAALCAVRLNPACRDWLLFAHSGAEPGHRHVLEALAAQPLLDLGLRLGEGSG
;
A
#
# COMPACT_ATOMS: atom_id res chain seq x y z
N ALA A 1 -11.76 -1.77 9.29
CA ALA A 1 -10.90 -2.78 8.65
C ALA A 1 -11.70 -3.63 7.65
N SER A 2 -12.85 -4.18 8.03
CA SER A 2 -13.63 -5.10 7.17
C SER A 2 -13.93 -4.58 5.76
N ALA A 3 -14.20 -3.28 5.59
CA ALA A 3 -14.51 -2.68 4.29
C ALA A 3 -13.33 -2.66 3.30
N LEU A 4 -12.09 -2.86 3.76
CA LEU A 4 -10.89 -2.85 2.92
C LEU A 4 -10.31 -4.24 2.68
N VAL A 5 -10.88 -5.27 3.32
CA VAL A 5 -10.38 -6.65 3.18
C VAL A 5 -11.02 -7.31 1.96
N GLY A 6 -10.20 -7.56 0.94
CA GLY A 6 -10.61 -8.27 -0.26
C GLY A 6 -10.26 -9.76 -0.23
N PRO A 7 -10.81 -10.54 -1.19
CA PRO A 7 -10.56 -11.99 -1.30
C PRO A 7 -9.12 -12.34 -1.72
N GLY A 8 -8.33 -11.35 -2.14
CA GLY A 8 -7.00 -11.61 -2.68
C GLY A 8 -7.07 -12.54 -3.88
N THR A 9 -6.23 -13.60 -3.90
CA THR A 9 -6.15 -14.58 -4.99
C THR A 9 -7.21 -15.69 -4.92
N GLY A 10 -8.31 -15.52 -4.19
CA GLY A 10 -9.44 -16.44 -4.26
C GLY A 10 -9.96 -17.02 -2.93
N LEU A 11 -9.84 -16.27 -1.84
CA LEU A 11 -10.49 -16.67 -0.58
C LEU A 11 -12.02 -16.63 -0.73
N ASP A 12 -12.69 -17.63 -0.17
CA ASP A 12 -14.14 -17.65 0.01
C ASP A 12 -14.59 -16.65 1.10
N ALA A 13 -15.90 -16.53 1.30
CA ALA A 13 -16.47 -15.60 2.28
C ALA A 13 -15.99 -15.87 3.72
N SER A 14 -15.77 -17.14 4.08
CA SER A 14 -15.30 -17.52 5.41
C SER A 14 -13.83 -17.14 5.61
N GLY A 15 -13.01 -17.31 4.59
CA GLY A 15 -11.61 -16.90 4.57
C GLY A 15 -11.45 -15.38 4.66
N VAL A 16 -12.30 -14.63 3.96
CA VAL A 16 -12.32 -13.16 4.06
C VAL A 16 -12.70 -12.69 5.48
N ALA A 17 -13.71 -13.31 6.09
CA ALA A 17 -14.11 -13.00 7.46
C ALA A 17 -12.99 -13.31 8.47
N HIS A 18 -12.34 -14.46 8.33
CA HIS A 18 -11.19 -14.83 9.17
C HIS A 18 -10.04 -13.84 9.02
N LYS A 19 -9.68 -13.48 7.79
CA LYS A 19 -8.66 -12.48 7.47
C LYS A 19 -8.98 -11.12 8.11
N ALA A 20 -10.23 -10.67 8.03
CA ALA A 20 -10.67 -9.42 8.67
C ALA A 20 -10.49 -9.46 10.18
N ALA A 21 -10.88 -10.57 10.84
CA ALA A 21 -10.72 -10.74 12.28
C ALA A 21 -9.24 -10.72 12.73
N VAL A 22 -8.34 -11.35 11.96
CA VAL A 22 -6.90 -11.31 12.23
C VAL A 22 -6.37 -9.88 12.13
N ILE A 23 -6.75 -9.14 11.08
CA ILE A 23 -6.35 -7.75 10.89
C ILE A 23 -6.87 -6.87 12.04
N GLU A 24 -8.11 -7.03 12.45
CA GLU A 24 -8.69 -6.27 13.58
C GLU A 24 -7.94 -6.52 14.89
N ARG A 25 -7.57 -7.76 15.17
CA ARG A 25 -6.74 -8.10 16.32
C ARG A 25 -5.36 -7.43 16.26
N ALA A 26 -4.72 -7.46 15.10
CA ALA A 26 -3.42 -6.81 14.91
C ALA A 26 -3.53 -5.28 15.09
N LEU A 27 -4.57 -4.65 14.54
CA LEU A 27 -4.83 -3.22 14.70
C LEU A 27 -5.13 -2.86 16.16
N ALA A 28 -5.88 -3.68 16.89
CA ALA A 28 -6.14 -3.48 18.31
C ALA A 28 -4.85 -3.53 19.14
N LEU A 29 -3.96 -4.49 18.82
CA LEU A 29 -2.69 -4.67 19.53
C LEU A 29 -1.70 -3.53 19.25
N HIS A 30 -1.63 -3.04 18.01
CA HIS A 30 -0.60 -2.11 17.55
C HIS A 30 -1.11 -0.69 17.28
N GLY A 31 -2.40 -0.43 17.44
CA GLY A 31 -3.03 0.84 17.06
C GLY A 31 -2.49 2.08 17.79
N ALA A 32 -1.89 1.90 18.96
CA ALA A 32 -1.22 3.00 19.69
C ALA A 32 -0.03 3.60 18.91
N HIS A 33 0.55 2.86 17.99
CA HIS A 33 1.71 3.28 17.18
C HIS A 33 1.34 3.85 15.81
N ARG A 34 0.05 3.98 15.49
CA ARG A 34 -0.43 4.40 14.15
C ARG A 34 0.04 5.78 13.69
N ALA A 35 0.43 6.65 14.63
CA ALA A 35 0.94 7.98 14.31
C ALA A 35 2.41 7.97 13.83
N ASP A 36 3.14 6.91 14.15
CA ASP A 36 4.54 6.72 13.74
C ASP A 36 4.59 5.77 12.52
N PRO A 37 4.93 6.27 11.32
CA PRO A 37 4.94 5.44 10.12
C PRO A 37 6.01 4.35 10.16
N PHE A 38 7.15 4.58 10.82
CA PHE A 38 8.20 3.58 10.97
C PHE A 38 7.73 2.44 11.88
N GLU A 39 7.15 2.76 13.05
CA GLU A 39 6.62 1.74 13.96
C GLU A 39 5.43 1.00 13.35
N THR A 40 4.58 1.68 12.58
CA THR A 40 3.47 1.03 11.85
C THR A 40 4.01 0.03 10.83
N LEU A 41 5.00 0.43 10.02
CA LEU A 41 5.64 -0.45 9.04
C LEU A 41 6.33 -1.65 9.72
N ARG A 42 7.06 -1.42 10.81
CA ARG A 42 7.77 -2.45 11.56
C ARG A 42 6.84 -3.50 12.17
N ARG A 43 5.64 -3.12 12.61
CA ARG A 43 4.69 -3.99 13.32
C ARG A 43 3.64 -4.64 12.42
N LEU A 44 3.18 -3.91 11.40
CA LEU A 44 2.03 -4.30 10.57
C LEU A 44 2.36 -4.41 9.09
N GLY A 45 3.53 -3.93 8.66
CA GLY A 45 3.99 -4.04 7.28
C GLY A 45 4.35 -5.49 6.91
N GLY A 46 5.16 -5.69 5.94
CA GLY A 46 5.78 -6.95 5.56
C GLY A 46 7.17 -6.63 5.07
N LEU A 47 8.01 -7.64 4.91
CA LEU A 47 9.37 -7.44 4.43
C LEU A 47 9.38 -6.83 3.02
N GLU A 48 8.44 -7.23 2.18
CA GLU A 48 8.26 -6.71 0.83
C GLU A 48 7.86 -5.22 0.84
N ILE A 49 6.93 -4.82 1.68
CA ILE A 49 6.51 -3.42 1.82
C ILE A 49 7.66 -2.56 2.36
N ALA A 50 8.41 -3.08 3.34
CA ALA A 50 9.56 -2.38 3.89
C ALA A 50 10.67 -2.21 2.86
N ALA A 51 10.96 -3.25 2.07
CA ALA A 51 11.97 -3.21 1.01
C ALA A 51 11.58 -2.20 -0.09
N LEU A 52 10.33 -2.21 -0.55
CA LEU A 52 9.83 -1.27 -1.54
C LEU A 52 9.83 0.18 -1.02
N ALA A 53 9.41 0.42 0.23
CA ALA A 53 9.46 1.74 0.83
C ALA A 53 10.90 2.29 0.88
N GLY A 54 11.86 1.44 1.26
CA GLY A 54 13.29 1.78 1.23
C GLY A 54 13.79 2.08 -0.18
N ALA A 55 13.37 1.31 -1.19
CA ALA A 55 13.71 1.54 -2.58
C ALA A 55 13.19 2.90 -3.10
N TYR A 56 11.93 3.26 -2.79
CA TYR A 56 11.37 4.56 -3.16
C TYR A 56 12.12 5.73 -2.51
N LEU A 57 12.47 5.61 -1.23
CA LEU A 57 13.28 6.60 -0.55
C LEU A 57 14.66 6.74 -1.20
N ALA A 58 15.29 5.63 -1.57
CA ALA A 58 16.58 5.63 -2.26
C ALA A 58 16.48 6.24 -3.67
N CYS A 59 15.42 5.97 -4.42
CA CYS A 59 15.15 6.60 -5.72
C CYS A 59 15.06 8.13 -5.56
N ALA A 60 14.28 8.60 -4.60
CA ALA A 60 14.15 10.03 -4.34
C ALA A 60 15.48 10.69 -3.96
N GLN A 61 16.30 10.04 -3.11
CA GLN A 61 17.64 10.51 -2.76
C GLN A 61 18.59 10.59 -3.96
N LYS A 62 18.39 9.75 -4.96
CA LYS A 62 19.19 9.70 -6.19
C LYS A 62 18.63 10.59 -7.30
N GLY A 63 17.50 11.26 -7.09
CA GLY A 63 16.84 12.03 -8.13
C GLY A 63 16.27 11.14 -9.25
N MET A 64 15.87 9.92 -8.92
CA MET A 64 15.31 8.94 -9.85
C MET A 64 13.80 8.83 -9.66
N VAL A 65 13.05 8.95 -10.76
CA VAL A 65 11.61 8.70 -10.75
C VAL A 65 11.36 7.20 -10.62
N ALA A 66 10.42 6.84 -9.76
CA ALA A 66 9.94 5.47 -9.61
C ALA A 66 8.50 5.35 -10.10
N LEU A 67 8.22 4.35 -10.94
CA LEU A 67 6.87 4.00 -11.35
C LEU A 67 6.29 3.00 -10.35
N VAL A 68 5.21 3.42 -9.69
CA VAL A 68 4.50 2.64 -8.67
C VAL A 68 3.40 1.84 -9.35
N ASP A 69 3.48 0.52 -9.30
CA ASP A 69 2.53 -0.39 -9.96
C ASP A 69 1.16 -0.41 -9.24
N GLY A 70 0.82 -1.51 -8.57
CA GLY A 70 -0.52 -1.75 -8.03
C GLY A 70 -0.66 -1.38 -6.54
N TYR A 71 -1.64 -2.05 -5.90
CA TYR A 71 -2.05 -1.73 -4.55
C TYR A 71 -0.93 -1.87 -3.51
N ILE A 72 -0.22 -3.00 -3.48
CA ILE A 72 0.86 -3.24 -2.50
C ILE A 72 2.01 -2.26 -2.69
N CYS A 73 2.38 -1.98 -3.94
CA CYS A 73 3.39 -0.97 -4.28
C CYS A 73 2.97 0.43 -3.83
N SER A 74 1.69 0.77 -3.98
CA SER A 74 1.13 2.04 -3.51
C SER A 74 1.10 2.15 -1.99
N VAL A 75 0.85 1.05 -1.26
CA VAL A 75 0.97 1.01 0.21
C VAL A 75 2.41 1.27 0.64
N ALA A 76 3.39 0.67 -0.03
CA ALA A 76 4.81 0.93 0.23
C ALA A 76 5.19 2.38 -0.07
N ALA A 77 4.66 2.95 -1.16
CA ALA A 77 4.83 4.36 -1.51
C ALA A 77 4.25 5.29 -0.43
N LEU A 78 3.06 4.96 0.11
CA LEU A 78 2.46 5.71 1.22
C LEU A 78 3.36 5.66 2.47
N CYS A 79 3.94 4.50 2.79
CA CYS A 79 4.90 4.39 3.88
C CYS A 79 6.13 5.28 3.65
N ALA A 80 6.72 5.24 2.45
CA ALA A 80 7.87 6.06 2.08
C ALA A 80 7.57 7.57 2.21
N VAL A 81 6.43 8.02 1.70
CA VAL A 81 6.00 9.43 1.77
C VAL A 81 5.71 9.87 3.20
N ARG A 82 5.17 8.99 4.04
CA ARG A 82 4.95 9.26 5.47
C ARG A 82 6.26 9.35 6.26
N LEU A 83 7.28 8.60 5.85
CA LEU A 83 8.63 8.68 6.43
C LEU A 83 9.37 9.93 5.95
N ASN A 84 9.25 10.28 4.67
CA ASN A 84 9.83 11.47 4.06
C ASN A 84 8.88 12.03 2.98
N PRO A 85 8.16 13.13 3.27
CA PRO A 85 7.21 13.72 2.33
C PRO A 85 7.80 14.11 0.97
N ALA A 86 9.08 14.50 0.91
CA ALA A 86 9.74 14.86 -0.35
C ALA A 86 9.87 13.68 -1.33
N CYS A 87 9.70 12.43 -0.84
CA CYS A 87 9.68 11.25 -1.70
C CYS A 87 8.52 11.31 -2.71
N ARG A 88 7.40 11.99 -2.38
CA ARG A 88 6.20 12.05 -3.21
C ARG A 88 6.47 12.60 -4.62
N ASP A 89 7.36 13.56 -4.76
CA ASP A 89 7.66 14.23 -6.03
C ASP A 89 8.36 13.30 -7.04
N TRP A 90 8.88 12.18 -6.57
CA TRP A 90 9.61 11.19 -7.35
C TRP A 90 8.78 9.96 -7.73
N LEU A 91 7.48 9.97 -7.42
CA LEU A 91 6.59 8.82 -7.62
C LEU A 91 5.54 9.11 -8.68
N LEU A 92 5.48 8.27 -9.69
CA LEU A 92 4.40 8.18 -10.68
C LEU A 92 3.61 6.90 -10.44
N PHE A 93 2.28 6.97 -10.54
CA PHE A 93 1.41 5.82 -10.27
C PHE A 93 0.88 5.27 -11.59
N ALA A 94 1.15 3.98 -11.85
CA ALA A 94 0.87 3.37 -13.15
C ALA A 94 -0.65 3.25 -13.40
N HIS A 95 -1.39 2.69 -12.46
CA HIS A 95 -2.82 2.45 -12.65
C HIS A 95 -3.63 2.49 -11.36
N SER A 96 -4.95 2.60 -11.52
CA SER A 96 -5.92 2.35 -10.46
C SER A 96 -6.41 0.91 -10.57
N GLY A 97 -6.07 0.07 -9.57
CA GLY A 97 -6.57 -1.30 -9.49
C GLY A 97 -7.95 -1.39 -8.86
N ALA A 98 -8.64 -2.52 -9.08
CA ALA A 98 -9.97 -2.78 -8.55
C ALA A 98 -10.01 -3.13 -7.05
N GLU A 99 -8.87 -3.22 -6.39
CA GLU A 99 -8.77 -3.50 -4.96
C GLU A 99 -9.42 -2.38 -4.13
N PRO A 100 -10.33 -2.69 -3.18
CA PRO A 100 -11.07 -1.68 -2.43
C PRO A 100 -10.17 -0.68 -1.68
N GLY A 101 -9.02 -1.15 -1.21
CA GLY A 101 -8.04 -0.31 -0.49
C GLY A 101 -7.19 0.58 -1.37
N HIS A 102 -7.05 0.26 -2.67
CA HIS A 102 -6.14 0.97 -3.56
C HIS A 102 -6.54 2.42 -3.75
N ARG A 103 -7.82 2.68 -4.00
CA ARG A 103 -8.34 4.04 -4.14
C ARG A 103 -8.04 4.91 -2.91
N HIS A 104 -8.25 4.39 -1.70
CA HIS A 104 -7.95 5.14 -0.48
C HIS A 104 -6.47 5.47 -0.32
N VAL A 105 -5.58 4.57 -0.76
CA VAL A 105 -4.14 4.83 -0.74
C VAL A 105 -3.77 5.92 -1.75
N LEU A 106 -4.31 5.86 -2.96
CA LEU A 106 -4.10 6.87 -3.99
C LEU A 106 -4.62 8.25 -3.55
N GLU A 107 -5.80 8.31 -2.95
CA GLU A 107 -6.36 9.54 -2.36
C GLU A 107 -5.45 10.11 -1.26
N ALA A 108 -4.96 9.25 -0.34
CA ALA A 108 -4.06 9.67 0.73
C ALA A 108 -2.70 10.19 0.22
N LEU A 109 -2.28 9.77 -0.98
CA LEU A 109 -1.08 10.22 -1.67
C LEU A 109 -1.32 11.43 -2.59
N ALA A 110 -2.58 11.90 -2.73
CA ALA A 110 -2.99 12.86 -3.76
C ALA A 110 -2.47 12.42 -5.15
N ALA A 111 -2.57 11.13 -5.44
CA ALA A 111 -2.05 10.52 -6.66
C ALA A 111 -3.11 10.44 -7.74
N GLN A 112 -2.70 10.78 -8.97
CA GLN A 112 -3.49 10.55 -10.18
C GLN A 112 -2.81 9.45 -10.99
N PRO A 113 -3.40 8.25 -11.06
CA PRO A 113 -2.86 7.16 -11.86
C PRO A 113 -2.83 7.52 -13.36
N LEU A 114 -1.81 7.01 -14.07
CA LEU A 114 -1.69 7.20 -15.51
C LEU A 114 -2.78 6.44 -16.28
N LEU A 115 -3.21 5.29 -15.75
CA LEU A 115 -4.20 4.41 -16.39
C LEU A 115 -5.30 4.02 -15.38
N ASP A 116 -6.52 3.87 -15.86
CA ASP A 116 -7.63 3.26 -15.12
C ASP A 116 -8.30 2.20 -16.01
N LEU A 117 -7.76 1.00 -15.95
CA LEU A 117 -8.17 -0.14 -16.79
C LEU A 117 -8.95 -1.20 -16.00
N GLY A 118 -9.31 -0.93 -14.74
CA GLY A 118 -10.01 -1.88 -13.88
C GLY A 118 -9.25 -3.18 -13.63
N LEU A 119 -7.92 -3.12 -13.62
CA LEU A 119 -7.05 -4.29 -13.42
C LEU A 119 -7.29 -4.92 -12.05
N ARG A 120 -7.46 -6.25 -12.04
CA ARG A 120 -7.81 -7.00 -10.82
C ARG A 120 -7.03 -8.31 -10.64
N LEU A 121 -6.15 -8.66 -11.58
CA LEU A 121 -5.35 -9.88 -11.48
C LEU A 121 -4.25 -9.74 -10.42
N GLY A 122 -3.62 -8.58 -10.33
CA GLY A 122 -2.41 -8.38 -9.54
C GLY A 122 -1.17 -8.89 -10.26
N GLU A 123 -0.15 -9.27 -9.49
CA GLU A 123 1.09 -9.91 -9.98
C GLU A 123 1.84 -9.11 -11.05
N GLY A 124 1.87 -7.78 -10.93
CA GLY A 124 2.60 -6.92 -11.85
C GLY A 124 1.97 -6.84 -13.24
N SER A 125 0.66 -7.03 -13.35
CA SER A 125 -0.07 -6.95 -14.62
C SER A 125 -0.45 -5.52 -15.03
N GLY A 126 -0.12 -4.53 -14.19
CA GLY A 126 -0.43 -3.11 -14.39
C GLY A 126 0.61 -2.33 -15.16
#